data_107f30e4b484349a911aab7d7331cb0b
#
_entry.id   107f30e4b484349a911aab7d7331cb0b
#
_cell.length_a   1.000
_cell.length_b   1.000
_cell.length_c   1.000
_cell.angle_alpha   90.00
_cell.angle_beta   90.00
_cell.angle_gamma   90.00
#
_symmetry.space_group_name_H-M   'P 1'
#
loop_
_entity.id
_entity.type
_entity.pdbx_description
1 polymer ?
#
loop_
_entity_poly.entity_id
_entity_poly.type
_entity_poly.pdbx_seq_one_letter_code
_entity_poly.pdbx_strand_id
1 'polypeptide(L)'
;MRNSDVRRKASLRTAADSTRAWEENAVRRRARDATRSAELERLKQTEDRVQRWHRAELLRGYAHALEAKTRQSKVHQGALTAAWIRNAADWLDPLIGKRWSEVDIEA
;
A
#
# COMPACT_ATOMS: atom_id res chain seq x y z
N MET A 1 42.77 41.49 -29.22
CA MET A 1 41.34 41.47 -29.51
C MET A 1 40.83 40.09 -29.86
N ARG A 2 41.51 39.37 -30.75
CA ARG A 2 41.06 38.00 -31.20
C ARG A 2 40.99 37.02 -30.03
N ASN A 3 41.91 37.08 -29.07
CA ASN A 3 41.93 36.17 -27.92
C ASN A 3 40.77 36.39 -26.95
N SER A 4 40.30 37.64 -26.80
CA SER A 4 39.17 37.98 -25.94
C SER A 4 37.87 37.39 -26.49
N ASP A 5 37.67 37.43 -27.82
CA ASP A 5 36.47 36.89 -28.46
C ASP A 5 36.43 35.39 -28.36
N VAL A 6 37.56 34.70 -28.55
CA VAL A 6 37.66 33.25 -28.41
C VAL A 6 37.36 32.80 -26.98
N ARG A 7 37.89 33.46 -25.99
CA ARG A 7 37.62 33.17 -24.56
C ARG A 7 36.15 33.38 -24.23
N ARG A 8 35.54 34.44 -24.73
CA ARG A 8 34.13 34.74 -24.51
C ARG A 8 33.23 33.68 -25.10
N LYS A 9 33.48 33.22 -26.30
CA LYS A 9 32.74 32.12 -26.95
C LYS A 9 32.90 30.82 -26.18
N ALA A 10 34.10 30.48 -25.76
CA ALA A 10 34.36 29.27 -24.98
C ALA A 10 33.63 29.31 -23.63
N SER A 11 33.61 30.46 -22.97
CA SER A 11 32.90 30.65 -21.69
C SER A 11 31.38 30.48 -21.86
N LEU A 12 30.79 31.01 -22.93
CA LEU A 12 29.37 30.86 -23.23
C LEU A 12 28.99 29.43 -23.50
N ARG A 13 29.82 28.68 -24.24
CA ARG A 13 29.61 27.24 -24.49
C ARG A 13 29.64 26.44 -23.19
N THR A 14 30.59 26.69 -22.32
CA THR A 14 30.71 26.01 -21.03
C THR A 14 29.49 26.27 -20.15
N ALA A 15 29.01 27.53 -20.13
CA ALA A 15 27.80 27.87 -19.40
C ALA A 15 26.57 27.16 -19.96
N ALA A 16 26.41 27.08 -21.27
CA ALA A 16 25.31 26.38 -21.92
C ALA A 16 25.37 24.88 -21.65
N ASP A 17 26.55 24.27 -21.70
CA ASP A 17 26.75 22.86 -21.40
C ASP A 17 26.45 22.56 -19.95
N SER A 18 26.84 23.41 -19.01
CA SER A 18 26.54 23.28 -17.59
C SER A 18 25.04 23.37 -17.31
N THR A 19 24.36 24.30 -17.96
CA THR A 19 22.90 24.45 -17.84
C THR A 19 22.18 23.20 -18.36
N ARG A 20 22.61 22.68 -19.49
CA ARG A 20 22.02 21.46 -20.09
C ARG A 20 22.23 20.26 -19.17
N ALA A 21 23.43 20.07 -18.64
CA ALA A 21 23.74 19.01 -17.70
C ALA A 21 22.89 19.11 -16.45
N TRP A 22 22.72 20.34 -15.93
CA TRP A 22 21.89 20.59 -14.76
C TRP A 22 20.42 20.26 -15.01
N GLU A 23 19.88 20.63 -16.17
CA GLU A 23 18.51 20.31 -16.57
C GLU A 23 18.31 18.79 -16.73
N GLU A 24 19.24 18.10 -17.37
CA GLU A 24 19.20 16.65 -17.52
C GLU A 24 19.23 15.95 -16.15
N ASN A 25 20.07 16.43 -15.24
CA ASN A 25 20.15 15.89 -13.88
C ASN A 25 18.87 16.17 -13.09
N ALA A 26 18.24 17.33 -13.29
CA ALA A 26 16.98 17.67 -12.67
C ALA A 26 15.86 16.74 -13.16
N VAL A 27 15.80 16.45 -14.46
CA VAL A 27 14.84 15.51 -15.04
C VAL A 27 15.03 14.11 -14.47
N ARG A 28 16.27 13.65 -14.39
CA ARG A 28 16.58 12.32 -13.80
C ARG A 28 16.17 12.23 -12.33
N ARG A 29 16.42 13.28 -11.56
CA ARG A 29 16.01 13.32 -10.15
C ARG A 29 14.51 13.27 -10.00
N ARG A 30 13.77 14.03 -10.81
CA ARG A 30 12.31 14.01 -10.81
C ARG A 30 11.77 12.63 -11.16
N ALA A 31 12.37 11.97 -12.15
CA ALA A 31 11.97 10.62 -12.54
C ALA A 31 12.23 9.61 -11.41
N ARG A 32 13.39 9.69 -10.74
CA ARG A 32 13.69 8.83 -9.57
C ARG A 32 12.73 9.09 -8.42
N ASP A 33 12.46 10.35 -8.15
CA ASP A 33 11.55 10.73 -7.06
C ASP A 33 10.13 10.27 -7.34
N ALA A 34 9.68 10.38 -8.60
CA ALA A 34 8.37 9.88 -9.01
C ALA A 34 8.28 8.37 -8.87
N THR A 35 9.31 7.64 -9.29
CA THR A 35 9.38 6.18 -9.14
C THR A 35 9.39 5.79 -7.68
N ARG A 36 10.18 6.47 -6.87
CA ARG A 36 10.25 6.22 -5.42
C ARG A 36 8.91 6.48 -4.75
N SER A 37 8.23 7.57 -5.10
CA SER A 37 6.92 7.90 -4.55
C SER A 37 5.89 6.85 -4.93
N ALA A 38 5.90 6.37 -6.16
CA ALA A 38 5.01 5.31 -6.63
C ALA A 38 5.25 4.00 -5.87
N GLU A 39 6.51 3.64 -5.64
CA GLU A 39 6.88 2.44 -4.90
C GLU A 39 6.49 2.55 -3.42
N LEU A 40 6.67 3.71 -2.81
CA LEU A 40 6.25 3.94 -1.42
C LEU A 40 4.73 3.87 -1.27
N GLU A 41 3.99 4.42 -2.22
CA GLU A 41 2.53 4.32 -2.22
C GLU A 41 2.06 2.87 -2.38
N ARG A 42 2.71 2.13 -3.28
CA ARG A 42 2.44 0.71 -3.47
C ARG A 42 2.72 -0.10 -2.20
N LEU A 43 3.82 0.20 -1.53
CA LEU A 43 4.17 -0.43 -0.26
C LEU A 43 3.12 -0.14 0.81
N LYS A 44 2.70 1.11 0.92
CA LYS A 44 1.66 1.52 1.86
C LYS A 44 0.36 0.78 1.62
N GLN A 45 -0.07 0.69 0.37
CA GLN A 45 -1.29 -0.05 0.01
C GLN A 45 -1.14 -1.54 0.35
N THR A 46 0.04 -2.10 0.11
CA THR A 46 0.33 -3.50 0.43
C THR A 46 0.31 -3.73 1.95
N GLU A 47 0.91 -2.82 2.71
CA GLU A 47 0.87 -2.88 4.17
C GLU A 47 -0.55 -2.81 4.72
N ASP A 48 -1.39 -1.95 4.15
CA ASP A 48 -2.80 -1.87 4.54
C ASP A 48 -3.52 -3.20 4.28
N ARG A 49 -3.25 -3.84 3.14
CA ARG A 49 -3.81 -5.17 2.83
C ARG A 49 -3.30 -6.23 3.79
N VAL A 50 -2.03 -6.21 4.11
CA VAL A 50 -1.42 -7.14 5.08
C VAL A 50 -2.05 -6.98 6.45
N GLN A 51 -2.27 -5.75 6.90
CA GLN A 51 -2.93 -5.48 8.18
C GLN A 51 -4.37 -5.99 8.18
N ARG A 52 -5.11 -5.78 7.11
CA ARG A 52 -6.48 -6.29 6.97
C ARG A 52 -6.50 -7.82 6.98
N TRP A 53 -5.60 -8.44 6.25
CA TRP A 53 -5.46 -9.88 6.24
C TRP A 53 -5.13 -10.42 7.64
N HIS A 54 -4.19 -9.78 8.33
CA HIS A 54 -3.81 -10.18 9.67
C HIS A 54 -4.99 -10.08 10.65
N ARG A 55 -5.76 -9.01 10.58
CA ARG A 55 -6.96 -8.85 11.39
C ARG A 55 -7.99 -9.93 11.09
N ALA A 56 -8.17 -10.26 9.81
CA ALA A 56 -9.07 -11.34 9.40
C ALA A 56 -8.64 -12.68 10.02
N GLU A 57 -7.34 -12.97 10.01
CA GLU A 57 -6.81 -14.19 10.59
C GLU A 57 -7.02 -14.23 12.10
N LEU A 58 -6.84 -13.11 12.79
CA LEU A 58 -7.11 -13.01 14.24
C LEU A 58 -8.59 -13.28 14.54
N LEU A 59 -9.48 -12.70 13.74
CA LEU A 59 -10.93 -12.93 13.91
C LEU A 59 -11.30 -14.38 13.70
N ARG A 60 -10.73 -15.03 12.69
CA ARG A 60 -10.97 -16.46 12.43
C ARG A 60 -10.48 -17.33 13.59
N GLY A 61 -9.32 -17.00 14.13
CA GLY A 61 -8.77 -17.70 15.31
C GLY A 61 -9.69 -17.55 16.52
N TYR A 62 -10.18 -16.36 16.75
CA TYR A 62 -11.13 -16.11 17.85
C TYR A 62 -12.45 -16.86 17.64
N ALA A 63 -12.99 -16.85 16.40
CA ALA A 63 -14.19 -17.58 16.06
C ALA A 63 -14.02 -19.09 16.33
N HIS A 64 -12.87 -19.64 15.98
CA HIS A 64 -12.54 -21.04 16.23
C HIS A 64 -12.52 -21.34 17.74
N ALA A 65 -11.88 -20.50 18.52
CA ALA A 65 -11.82 -20.64 19.98
C ALA A 65 -13.21 -20.53 20.60
N LEU A 66 -14.03 -19.61 20.12
CA LEU A 66 -15.40 -19.42 20.59
C LEU A 66 -16.28 -20.62 20.26
N GLU A 67 -16.15 -21.22 19.09
CA GLU A 67 -16.86 -22.44 18.71
C GLU A 67 -16.47 -23.60 19.61
N ALA A 68 -15.18 -23.76 19.93
CA ALA A 68 -14.70 -24.79 20.81
C ALA A 68 -15.29 -24.64 22.22
N LYS A 69 -15.33 -23.42 22.72
CA LYS A 69 -15.93 -23.12 24.03
C LYS A 69 -17.43 -23.37 24.03
N THR A 70 -18.11 -22.99 22.96
CA THR A 70 -19.56 -23.20 22.79
C THR A 70 -19.92 -24.67 22.78
N ARG A 71 -19.12 -25.49 22.13
CA ARG A 71 -19.32 -26.95 22.10
C ARG A 71 -19.24 -27.54 23.50
N GLN A 72 -18.34 -27.06 24.34
CA GLN A 72 -18.19 -27.50 25.72
C GLN A 72 -19.36 -27.09 26.58
N SER A 73 -19.89 -25.88 26.40
CA SER A 73 -20.94 -25.31 27.23
C SER A 73 -22.36 -25.52 26.69
N LYS A 74 -22.51 -26.07 25.49
CA LYS A 74 -23.80 -26.31 24.81
C LYS A 74 -24.64 -25.03 24.61
N VAL A 75 -23.99 -23.89 24.44
CA VAL A 75 -24.65 -22.58 24.20
C VAL A 75 -24.66 -22.28 22.71
N HIS A 76 -25.84 -22.22 22.10
CA HIS A 76 -25.98 -21.97 20.65
C HIS A 76 -25.62 -20.56 20.23
N GLN A 77 -25.74 -19.58 21.10
CA GLN A 77 -25.48 -18.19 20.79
C GLN A 77 -24.02 -17.95 20.37
N GLY A 78 -23.07 -18.69 20.95
CA GLY A 78 -21.68 -18.61 20.58
C GLY A 78 -21.39 -19.06 19.13
N ALA A 79 -22.13 -20.08 18.66
CA ALA A 79 -21.99 -20.55 17.27
C ALA A 79 -22.45 -19.50 16.27
N LEU A 80 -23.55 -18.78 16.54
CA LEU A 80 -24.03 -17.71 15.69
C LEU A 80 -23.05 -16.54 15.67
N THR A 81 -22.49 -16.19 16.82
CA THR A 81 -21.47 -15.14 16.93
C THR A 81 -20.22 -15.52 16.16
N ALA A 82 -19.75 -16.76 16.27
CA ALA A 82 -18.59 -17.26 15.54
C ALA A 82 -18.81 -17.18 14.03
N ALA A 83 -20.00 -17.55 13.54
CA ALA A 83 -20.35 -17.45 12.12
C ALA A 83 -20.31 -15.99 11.64
N TRP A 84 -20.85 -15.08 12.42
CA TRP A 84 -20.79 -13.64 12.12
C TRP A 84 -19.34 -13.13 12.06
N ILE A 85 -18.51 -13.54 13.01
CA ILE A 85 -17.09 -13.17 13.04
C ILE A 85 -16.37 -13.67 11.78
N ARG A 86 -16.63 -14.89 11.35
CA ARG A 86 -16.04 -15.45 10.13
C ARG A 86 -16.46 -14.66 8.90
N ASN A 87 -17.72 -14.25 8.81
CA ASN A 87 -18.20 -13.41 7.72
C ASN A 87 -17.52 -12.04 7.73
N ALA A 88 -17.36 -11.44 8.90
CA ALA A 88 -16.64 -10.18 9.04
C ALA A 88 -15.17 -10.33 8.63
N ALA A 89 -14.52 -11.45 8.99
CA ALA A 89 -13.16 -11.75 8.58
C ALA A 89 -13.04 -11.86 7.07
N ASP A 90 -13.97 -12.54 6.41
CA ASP A 90 -13.98 -12.67 4.95
C ASP A 90 -14.15 -11.31 4.28
N TRP A 91 -14.93 -10.43 4.85
CA TRP A 91 -15.06 -9.08 4.34
C TRP A 91 -13.76 -8.28 4.49
N LEU A 92 -13.05 -8.41 5.62
CA LEU A 92 -11.78 -7.73 5.85
C LEU A 92 -10.65 -8.30 4.99
N ASP A 93 -10.71 -9.58 4.67
CA ASP A 93 -9.63 -10.28 3.98
C ASP A 93 -9.53 -9.81 2.52
N PRO A 94 -8.42 -9.14 2.13
CA PRO A 94 -8.27 -8.68 0.75
C PRO A 94 -8.13 -9.80 -0.26
N LEU A 95 -7.80 -11.00 0.17
CA LEU A 95 -7.68 -12.16 -0.71
C LEU A 95 -9.03 -12.75 -1.07
N ILE A 96 -10.05 -12.54 -0.23
CA ILE A 96 -11.41 -13.04 -0.48
C ILE A 96 -12.26 -11.96 -1.15
N GLY A 97 -12.11 -10.69 -0.74
CA GLY A 97 -12.78 -9.56 -1.36
C GLY A 97 -14.29 -9.58 -1.26
N LYS A 98 -14.82 -10.15 -0.18
CA LYS A 98 -16.26 -10.24 0.03
C LYS A 98 -16.86 -8.87 0.30
N ARG A 99 -18.02 -8.57 -0.29
CA ARG A 99 -18.69 -7.29 -0.08
C ARG A 99 -19.34 -7.25 1.30
N TRP A 100 -19.37 -6.06 1.89
CA TRP A 100 -19.99 -5.86 3.21
C TRP A 100 -21.45 -6.27 3.25
N SER A 101 -22.19 -6.01 2.17
CA SER A 101 -23.59 -6.41 2.07
C SER A 101 -23.83 -7.91 2.22
N GLU A 102 -22.85 -8.72 1.89
CA GLU A 102 -22.89 -10.17 2.06
C GLU A 102 -22.62 -10.58 3.51
N VAL A 103 -21.90 -9.73 4.26
CA VAL A 103 -21.59 -9.94 5.67
C VAL A 103 -22.74 -9.46 6.55
N ASP A 104 -23.38 -8.36 6.16
CA ASP A 104 -24.45 -7.71 6.89
C ASP A 104 -25.84 -8.31 6.59
N ILE A 105 -25.87 -9.47 6.04
CA ILE A 105 -27.11 -10.14 5.69
C ILE A 105 -27.96 -10.32 6.93
N GLU A 106 -29.08 -9.68 6.93
CA GLU A 106 -30.11 -9.90 7.91
C GLU A 106 -29.68 -9.74 9.36
N ALA A 107 -28.85 -8.75 9.53
CA ALA A 107 -28.46 -8.37 10.86
C ALA A 107 -29.69 -8.03 11.72
#